data_f4011305590883ddb1a2d34d2be61658
#
_entry.id   f4011305590883ddb1a2d34d2be61658
#
_cell.length_a   1.000
_cell.length_b   1.000
_cell.length_c   1.000
_cell.angle_alpha   90.00
_cell.angle_beta   90.00
_cell.angle_gamma   90.00
#
_symmetry.space_group_name_H-M   'P 1'
#
loop_
_entity.id
_entity.type
_entity.pdbx_description
1 polymer ?
#
loop_
_entity_poly.entity_id
_entity_poly.type
_entity_poly.pdbx_seq_one_letter_code
_entity_poly.pdbx_strand_id
1 'polypeptide(L)'
;MGSVISTLKSTASAISYGLKTVLTLHKQFSSLLERASSEPGFPVPEPTKSYWLDDPPFPALCDIQDDKLPSEVDIVIIGSGITGAAVTKSLLELSDSNLRVVVCEARQLCSGATGRNGGHIKSAPYDEFAMFKSKLGPEDARRIVRFKRRHLEMIKQLGKGIEVAEVREVETVDVFVEREDFEKAKKQVEDVREWMPEEKHRVWEAEEARKEFGMNELAVGAVTYTAGALWPYRLVTSVWNDLLKRFSGLSINTHTPVEKVSHNSDGSYTVTTPRGVIKAKHVIHTTNAHAAQLLPPVRGCVVGAIAHMSAQRPGSSFPPTHGNRSWSVIYSPGFDYITQRPDRPDGTAGDLMIGGGFFRSREDGLDQVGIWDDSKNHALPLMHIRGVMPSIYEPNWASGSSLIKAWTGIIGFTGDLMPLVGRAPGSKGSGEWMAAGFCGEGMVYAWLCGTALAVMVLGKEGEKLGEGIGRPGGRLEEWFPGDLLGVDKERLRRAYIANAAEFFE
;
A
#
# COMPACT_ATOMS: atom_id res chain seq x y z
N MET A 1 53.96 -28.07 -15.58
CA MET A 1 53.71 -27.67 -14.18
C MET A 1 53.02 -26.31 -14.03
N GLY A 2 53.36 -25.28 -14.80
CA GLY A 2 52.72 -23.96 -14.68
C GLY A 2 51.22 -23.91 -14.94
N SER A 3 50.70 -24.66 -15.91
CA SER A 3 49.28 -24.72 -16.29
C SER A 3 48.41 -25.37 -15.17
N VAL A 4 48.87 -26.44 -14.55
CA VAL A 4 48.13 -27.12 -13.47
C VAL A 4 48.04 -26.25 -12.21
N ILE A 5 49.11 -25.53 -11.88
CA ILE A 5 49.15 -24.61 -10.75
C ILE A 5 48.22 -23.38 -10.97
N SER A 6 48.17 -22.90 -12.22
CA SER A 6 47.25 -21.82 -12.59
C SER A 6 45.78 -22.25 -12.48
N THR A 7 45.46 -23.44 -12.97
CA THR A 7 44.08 -23.99 -12.86
C THR A 7 43.71 -24.25 -11.42
N LEU A 8 44.60 -24.80 -10.59
CA LEU A 8 44.32 -24.98 -9.16
C LEU A 8 44.14 -23.67 -8.39
N LYS A 9 44.89 -22.63 -8.70
CA LYS A 9 44.73 -21.29 -8.13
C LYS A 9 43.38 -20.63 -8.55
N SER A 10 43.00 -20.76 -9.81
CA SER A 10 41.71 -20.22 -10.31
C SER A 10 40.52 -20.95 -9.70
N THR A 11 40.59 -22.29 -9.57
CA THR A 11 39.55 -23.09 -8.92
C THR A 11 39.43 -22.76 -7.42
N ALA A 12 40.56 -22.65 -6.71
CA ALA A 12 40.57 -22.27 -5.28
C ALA A 12 40.03 -20.85 -5.07
N SER A 13 40.34 -19.92 -5.98
CA SER A 13 39.78 -18.55 -5.99
C SER A 13 38.27 -18.54 -6.22
N ALA A 14 37.77 -19.33 -7.19
CA ALA A 14 36.37 -19.48 -7.47
C ALA A 14 35.56 -20.07 -6.29
N ILE A 15 36.13 -21.13 -5.68
CA ILE A 15 35.55 -21.75 -4.46
C ILE A 15 35.51 -20.73 -3.31
N SER A 16 36.60 -20.01 -3.09
CA SER A 16 36.69 -18.98 -2.03
C SER A 16 35.70 -17.85 -2.29
N TYR A 17 35.54 -17.42 -3.53
CA TYR A 17 34.56 -16.43 -3.92
C TYR A 17 33.12 -16.93 -3.70
N GLY A 18 32.81 -18.14 -4.15
CA GLY A 18 31.50 -18.78 -3.94
C GLY A 18 31.17 -18.90 -2.45
N LEU A 19 32.12 -19.36 -1.62
CA LEU A 19 31.93 -19.47 -0.18
C LEU A 19 31.69 -18.10 0.47
N LYS A 20 32.45 -17.07 0.10
CA LYS A 20 32.26 -15.71 0.58
C LYS A 20 30.87 -15.18 0.19
N THR A 21 30.43 -15.44 -1.02
CA THR A 21 29.09 -15.03 -1.51
C THR A 21 28.00 -15.69 -0.68
N VAL A 22 28.07 -17.01 -0.46
CA VAL A 22 27.08 -17.74 0.37
C VAL A 22 27.07 -17.21 1.81
N LEU A 23 28.23 -16.98 2.41
CA LEU A 23 28.32 -16.42 3.76
C LEU A 23 27.76 -14.99 3.83
N THR A 24 27.98 -14.19 2.81
CA THR A 24 27.44 -12.82 2.73
C THR A 24 25.92 -12.85 2.63
N LEU A 25 25.36 -13.66 1.73
CA LEU A 25 23.92 -13.84 1.57
C LEU A 25 23.27 -14.36 2.85
N HIS A 26 23.88 -15.36 3.48
CA HIS A 26 23.40 -15.87 4.77
C HIS A 26 23.39 -14.79 5.86
N LYS A 27 24.43 -13.97 5.94
CA LYS A 27 24.51 -12.85 6.89
C LYS A 27 23.46 -11.79 6.61
N GLN A 28 23.26 -11.40 5.34
CA GLN A 28 22.25 -10.43 4.92
C GLN A 28 20.85 -10.93 5.27
N PHE A 29 20.52 -12.19 4.95
CA PHE A 29 19.24 -12.80 5.24
C PHE A 29 18.99 -12.91 6.77
N SER A 30 19.99 -13.34 7.54
CA SER A 30 19.89 -13.42 9.01
C SER A 30 19.65 -12.03 9.62
N SER A 31 20.37 -11.02 9.15
CA SER A 31 20.17 -9.63 9.59
C SER A 31 18.80 -9.07 9.21
N LEU A 32 18.28 -9.45 8.03
CA LEU A 32 16.92 -9.11 7.62
C LEU A 32 15.89 -9.71 8.56
N LEU A 33 15.98 -11.01 8.87
CA LEU A 33 15.04 -11.69 9.77
C LEU A 33 15.08 -11.11 11.19
N GLU A 34 16.26 -10.76 11.68
CA GLU A 34 16.43 -10.10 12.98
C GLU A 34 15.71 -8.74 13.00
N ARG A 35 15.94 -7.88 11.99
CA ARG A 35 15.25 -6.60 11.87
C ARG A 35 13.74 -6.78 11.72
N ALA A 36 13.32 -7.68 10.82
CA ALA A 36 11.91 -7.94 10.53
C ALA A 36 11.12 -8.43 11.76
N SER A 37 11.78 -9.11 12.69
CA SER A 37 11.19 -9.62 13.93
C SER A 37 11.31 -8.65 15.11
N SER A 38 12.00 -7.52 14.93
CA SER A 38 12.17 -6.51 15.98
C SER A 38 10.89 -5.70 16.22
N GLU A 39 10.87 -4.93 17.29
CA GLU A 39 9.82 -3.94 17.53
C GLU A 39 9.94 -2.80 16.52
N PRO A 40 8.84 -2.44 15.81
CA PRO A 40 8.88 -1.36 14.83
C PRO A 40 9.12 0.02 15.43
N GLY A 41 8.81 0.20 16.71
CA GLY A 41 8.75 1.53 17.33
C GLY A 41 7.54 2.34 16.84
N PHE A 42 7.44 3.56 17.34
CA PHE A 42 6.43 4.53 16.89
C PHE A 42 6.89 5.25 15.62
N PRO A 43 5.95 5.79 14.82
CA PRO A 43 6.30 6.64 13.70
C PRO A 43 7.22 7.78 14.12
N VAL A 44 8.31 8.01 13.38
CA VAL A 44 9.27 9.08 13.69
C VAL A 44 8.59 10.45 13.66
N PRO A 45 8.94 11.39 14.56
CA PRO A 45 8.27 12.69 14.65
C PRO A 45 8.48 13.58 13.41
N GLU A 46 9.65 13.47 12.78
CA GLU A 46 10.05 14.32 11.65
C GLU A 46 10.30 13.47 10.39
N PRO A 47 9.23 13.00 9.71
CA PRO A 47 9.39 12.26 8.47
C PRO A 47 9.78 13.18 7.31
N THR A 48 10.25 12.60 6.20
CA THR A 48 10.40 13.32 4.94
C THR A 48 9.08 14.00 4.54
N LYS A 49 9.14 15.19 3.94
CA LYS A 49 7.94 15.96 3.57
C LYS A 49 7.34 15.39 2.26
N SER A 50 6.15 14.82 2.34
CA SER A 50 5.41 14.35 1.17
C SER A 50 4.79 15.51 0.39
N TYR A 51 4.76 15.38 -0.95
CA TYR A 51 4.06 16.30 -1.85
C TYR A 51 2.56 16.39 -1.55
N TRP A 52 1.95 15.27 -1.18
CA TRP A 52 0.51 15.18 -0.93
C TRP A 52 0.02 16.02 0.26
N LEU A 53 0.93 16.36 1.19
CA LEU A 53 0.61 17.08 2.43
C LEU A 53 0.84 18.59 2.31
N ASP A 54 1.38 19.10 1.20
CA ASP A 54 1.76 20.52 1.06
C ASP A 54 0.57 21.47 1.01
N ASP A 55 -0.57 21.01 0.52
CA ASP A 55 -1.77 21.85 0.34
C ASP A 55 -3.01 21.10 0.89
N PRO A 56 -3.17 21.10 2.23
CA PRO A 56 -4.28 20.40 2.87
C PRO A 56 -5.60 21.13 2.62
N PRO A 57 -6.66 20.44 2.18
CA PRO A 57 -7.97 21.06 1.93
C PRO A 57 -8.67 21.50 3.21
N PHE A 58 -8.25 20.96 4.36
CA PHE A 58 -8.78 21.25 5.68
C PHE A 58 -7.63 21.49 6.67
N PRO A 59 -6.96 22.65 6.65
CA PRO A 59 -5.79 22.93 7.51
C PRO A 59 -6.07 22.74 9.01
N ALA A 60 -7.27 23.07 9.45
CA ALA A 60 -7.68 22.91 10.85
C ALA A 60 -7.72 21.44 11.32
N LEU A 61 -7.79 20.47 10.39
CA LEU A 61 -7.79 19.05 10.72
C LEU A 61 -6.38 18.45 10.81
N CYS A 62 -5.35 19.11 10.29
CA CYS A 62 -3.98 18.56 10.26
C CYS A 62 -3.51 18.16 11.66
N ASP A 63 -3.74 19.04 12.63
CA ASP A 63 -3.29 18.90 14.03
C ASP A 63 -4.47 18.90 15.00
N ILE A 64 -5.63 18.36 14.55
CA ILE A 64 -6.85 18.35 15.35
C ILE A 64 -6.69 17.54 16.64
N GLN A 65 -7.10 18.13 17.75
CA GLN A 65 -7.08 17.51 19.07
C GLN A 65 -8.24 18.04 19.92
N ASP A 66 -8.78 17.19 20.78
CA ASP A 66 -9.61 17.63 21.89
C ASP A 66 -8.73 18.22 23.01
N ASP A 67 -9.19 19.18 23.75
CA ASP A 67 -8.47 19.74 24.92
C ASP A 67 -8.14 18.63 25.94
N LYS A 68 -9.07 17.68 26.12
CA LYS A 68 -8.95 16.55 27.03
C LYS A 68 -9.53 15.29 26.38
N LEU A 69 -8.77 14.20 26.47
CA LEU A 69 -9.25 12.89 26.01
C LEU A 69 -10.45 12.43 26.86
N PRO A 70 -11.47 11.80 26.25
CA PRO A 70 -12.56 11.18 27.00
C PRO A 70 -12.03 10.00 27.84
N SER A 71 -12.54 9.87 29.07
CA SER A 71 -12.14 8.79 29.96
C SER A 71 -12.68 7.42 29.54
N GLU A 72 -13.83 7.40 28.81
CA GLU A 72 -14.48 6.17 28.36
C GLU A 72 -15.23 6.40 27.05
N VAL A 73 -15.08 5.42 26.12
CA VAL A 73 -15.73 5.40 24.81
C VAL A 73 -16.17 3.98 24.44
N ASP A 74 -16.95 3.83 23.38
CA ASP A 74 -17.29 2.52 22.88
C ASP A 74 -16.12 1.92 22.07
N ILE A 75 -15.48 2.73 21.24
CA ILE A 75 -14.43 2.26 20.31
C ILE A 75 -13.27 3.25 20.30
N VAL A 76 -12.03 2.71 20.40
CA VAL A 76 -10.80 3.43 20.05
C VAL A 76 -10.26 2.86 18.74
N ILE A 77 -9.98 3.74 17.78
CA ILE A 77 -9.33 3.40 16.51
C ILE A 77 -7.91 3.99 16.54
N ILE A 78 -6.91 3.16 16.23
CA ILE A 78 -5.50 3.56 16.24
C ILE A 78 -5.04 3.72 14.78
N GLY A 79 -4.82 4.97 14.38
CA GLY A 79 -4.41 5.37 13.03
C GLY A 79 -5.54 6.04 12.24
N SER A 80 -5.21 7.17 11.61
CA SER A 80 -6.14 8.02 10.84
C SER A 80 -6.03 7.88 9.32
N GLY A 81 -5.29 6.87 8.83
CA GLY A 81 -5.15 6.59 7.41
C GLY A 81 -6.45 6.09 6.76
N ILE A 82 -6.36 5.72 5.49
CA ILE A 82 -7.51 5.23 4.69
C ILE A 82 -8.26 4.07 5.37
N THR A 83 -7.54 3.15 6.05
CA THR A 83 -8.15 2.04 6.78
C THR A 83 -8.97 2.54 7.98
N GLY A 84 -8.39 3.44 8.78
CA GLY A 84 -9.09 4.05 9.93
C GLY A 84 -10.34 4.82 9.49
N ALA A 85 -10.25 5.57 8.39
CA ALA A 85 -11.40 6.28 7.82
C ALA A 85 -12.50 5.32 7.35
N ALA A 86 -12.13 4.22 6.67
CA ALA A 86 -13.08 3.21 6.21
C ALA A 86 -13.79 2.50 7.36
N VAL A 87 -13.03 2.10 8.40
CA VAL A 87 -13.58 1.51 9.64
C VAL A 87 -14.55 2.49 10.28
N THR A 88 -14.11 3.72 10.54
CA THR A 88 -14.93 4.74 11.25
C THR A 88 -16.22 5.04 10.49
N LYS A 89 -16.11 5.28 9.17
CA LYS A 89 -17.28 5.55 8.33
C LYS A 89 -18.28 4.40 8.39
N SER A 90 -17.81 3.18 8.23
CA SER A 90 -18.69 2.01 8.20
C SER A 90 -19.32 1.73 9.58
N LEU A 91 -18.57 1.88 10.68
CA LEU A 91 -19.10 1.76 12.04
C LEU A 91 -20.21 2.76 12.31
N LEU A 92 -19.97 4.04 12.01
CA LEU A 92 -20.93 5.11 12.31
C LEU A 92 -22.18 5.05 11.42
N GLU A 93 -22.05 4.59 10.16
CA GLU A 93 -23.17 4.49 9.23
C GLU A 93 -23.99 3.19 9.37
N LEU A 94 -23.40 2.12 9.91
CA LEU A 94 -24.07 0.83 10.07
C LEU A 94 -24.55 0.55 11.49
N SER A 95 -24.11 1.34 12.48
CA SER A 95 -24.53 1.17 13.86
C SER A 95 -25.98 1.62 14.06
N ASP A 96 -26.72 0.84 14.81
CA ASP A 96 -28.09 1.17 15.26
C ASP A 96 -28.08 2.07 16.50
N SER A 97 -26.90 2.41 17.04
CA SER A 97 -26.71 3.22 18.24
C SER A 97 -25.75 4.39 17.99
N ASN A 98 -25.86 5.44 18.81
CA ASN A 98 -24.91 6.55 18.83
C ASN A 98 -23.59 6.09 19.45
N LEU A 99 -22.65 5.62 18.63
CA LEU A 99 -21.32 5.21 19.07
C LEU A 99 -20.47 6.41 19.47
N ARG A 100 -19.75 6.28 20.59
CA ARG A 100 -18.65 7.18 20.95
C ARG A 100 -17.34 6.58 20.43
N VAL A 101 -16.75 7.23 19.44
CA VAL A 101 -15.54 6.76 18.75
C VAL A 101 -14.43 7.79 18.90
N VAL A 102 -13.27 7.34 19.35
CA VAL A 102 -12.05 8.15 19.39
C VAL A 102 -11.03 7.57 18.43
N VAL A 103 -10.46 8.42 17.57
CA VAL A 103 -9.33 8.09 16.72
C VAL A 103 -8.07 8.68 17.34
N CYS A 104 -7.08 7.82 17.63
CA CYS A 104 -5.75 8.22 18.07
C CYS A 104 -4.76 8.11 16.90
N GLU A 105 -4.11 9.21 16.57
CA GLU A 105 -3.10 9.30 15.51
C GLU A 105 -1.77 9.77 16.09
N ALA A 106 -0.69 9.06 15.75
CA ALA A 106 0.63 9.34 16.32
C ALA A 106 1.26 10.63 15.80
N ARG A 107 0.94 11.02 14.56
CA ARG A 107 1.44 12.25 13.89
C ARG A 107 0.28 13.15 13.47
N GLN A 108 0.44 13.91 12.41
CA GLN A 108 -0.63 14.68 11.79
C GLN A 108 -1.66 13.76 11.13
N LEU A 109 -2.88 14.24 11.00
CA LEU A 109 -3.98 13.52 10.36
C LEU A 109 -3.57 12.95 9.00
N CYS A 110 -3.74 11.64 8.83
CA CYS A 110 -3.53 10.96 7.54
C CYS A 110 -2.10 11.10 6.95
N SER A 111 -1.09 11.42 7.77
CA SER A 111 0.29 11.69 7.33
C SER A 111 1.16 10.44 7.16
N GLY A 112 0.65 9.26 7.49
CA GLY A 112 1.31 7.96 7.27
C GLY A 112 1.26 7.51 5.80
N ALA A 113 1.24 6.21 5.54
CA ALA A 113 1.28 5.61 4.20
C ALA A 113 0.22 6.19 3.23
N THR A 114 -0.96 6.57 3.72
CA THR A 114 -2.03 7.20 2.91
C THR A 114 -1.59 8.53 2.32
N GLY A 115 -0.91 9.37 3.08
CA GLY A 115 -0.38 10.65 2.61
C GLY A 115 0.99 10.55 1.93
N ARG A 116 1.48 9.32 1.58
CA ARG A 116 2.84 9.11 1.09
C ARG A 116 2.95 8.18 -0.12
N ASN A 117 1.84 7.55 -0.53
CA ASN A 117 1.80 6.64 -1.68
C ASN A 117 1.74 7.40 -3.03
N GLY A 118 1.69 6.68 -4.14
CA GLY A 118 1.65 7.27 -5.49
C GLY A 118 0.27 7.69 -5.99
N GLY A 119 -0.78 7.55 -5.19
CA GLY A 119 -2.15 7.87 -5.63
C GLY A 119 -2.67 6.95 -6.74
N HIS A 120 -2.22 5.71 -6.80
CA HIS A 120 -2.54 4.74 -7.84
C HIS A 120 -3.52 3.69 -7.32
N ILE A 121 -4.74 3.65 -7.85
CA ILE A 121 -5.72 2.59 -7.59
C ILE A 121 -5.54 1.55 -8.68
N LYS A 122 -4.53 0.70 -8.52
CA LYS A 122 -4.13 -0.26 -9.54
C LYS A 122 -4.00 -1.67 -8.94
N SER A 123 -4.68 -2.59 -9.57
CA SER A 123 -4.45 -4.02 -9.51
C SER A 123 -4.08 -4.47 -10.93
N ALA A 124 -3.06 -5.27 -11.10
CA ALA A 124 -2.63 -5.80 -12.39
C ALA A 124 -3.22 -7.23 -12.58
N PRO A 125 -4.46 -7.37 -13.08
CA PRO A 125 -5.20 -8.64 -13.00
C PRO A 125 -4.47 -9.81 -13.63
N TYR A 126 -3.75 -9.62 -14.73
CA TYR A 126 -3.05 -10.68 -15.43
C TYR A 126 -1.87 -11.24 -14.63
N ASP A 127 -1.08 -10.36 -13.99
CA ASP A 127 0.09 -10.75 -13.21
C ASP A 127 -0.31 -11.29 -11.84
N GLU A 128 -1.20 -10.58 -11.14
CA GLU A 128 -1.71 -10.98 -9.83
C GLU A 128 -2.48 -12.30 -9.88
N PHE A 129 -3.30 -12.49 -10.91
CA PHE A 129 -4.02 -13.77 -11.08
C PHE A 129 -3.04 -14.92 -11.25
N ALA A 130 -2.03 -14.77 -12.10
CA ALA A 130 -1.02 -15.81 -12.31
C ALA A 130 -0.26 -16.13 -11.01
N MET A 131 0.15 -15.08 -10.27
CA MET A 131 0.83 -15.23 -8.98
C MET A 131 -0.03 -15.97 -7.95
N PHE A 132 -1.26 -15.51 -7.70
CA PHE A 132 -2.13 -16.13 -6.72
C PHE A 132 -2.62 -17.52 -7.16
N LYS A 133 -2.86 -17.73 -8.47
CA LYS A 133 -3.23 -19.04 -9.02
C LYS A 133 -2.19 -20.11 -8.70
N SER A 134 -0.92 -19.78 -8.79
CA SER A 134 0.16 -20.73 -8.48
C SER A 134 0.20 -21.14 -7.00
N LYS A 135 -0.27 -20.29 -6.08
CA LYS A 135 -0.19 -20.49 -4.62
C LYS A 135 -1.52 -20.93 -3.98
N LEU A 136 -2.65 -20.46 -4.49
CA LEU A 136 -3.97 -20.64 -3.90
C LEU A 136 -4.93 -21.46 -4.79
N GLY A 137 -4.55 -21.68 -6.05
CA GLY A 137 -5.46 -22.22 -7.07
C GLY A 137 -6.31 -21.12 -7.73
N PRO A 138 -6.97 -21.46 -8.86
CA PRO A 138 -7.61 -20.46 -9.71
C PRO A 138 -8.84 -19.79 -9.10
N GLU A 139 -9.64 -20.51 -8.30
CA GLU A 139 -10.86 -19.96 -7.72
C GLU A 139 -10.55 -18.88 -6.68
N ASP A 140 -9.60 -19.13 -5.77
CA ASP A 140 -9.20 -18.17 -4.73
C ASP A 140 -8.40 -17.01 -5.33
N ALA A 141 -7.56 -17.25 -6.33
CA ALA A 141 -6.91 -16.21 -7.09
C ALA A 141 -7.94 -15.23 -7.70
N ARG A 142 -8.98 -15.76 -8.34
CA ARG A 142 -10.08 -14.97 -8.90
C ARG A 142 -10.82 -14.14 -7.83
N ARG A 143 -11.08 -14.73 -6.67
CA ARG A 143 -11.74 -14.02 -5.55
C ARG A 143 -10.90 -12.84 -5.05
N ILE A 144 -9.59 -13.03 -4.87
CA ILE A 144 -8.68 -11.96 -4.45
C ILE A 144 -8.60 -10.85 -5.50
N VAL A 145 -8.39 -11.19 -6.77
CA VAL A 145 -8.27 -10.18 -7.83
C VAL A 145 -9.57 -9.40 -7.97
N ARG A 146 -10.75 -10.06 -7.97
CA ARG A 146 -12.05 -9.38 -7.98
C ARG A 146 -12.25 -8.45 -6.78
N PHE A 147 -11.84 -8.87 -5.59
CA PHE A 147 -11.87 -8.03 -4.40
C PHE A 147 -11.03 -6.76 -4.58
N LYS A 148 -9.80 -6.91 -5.09
CA LYS A 148 -8.91 -5.78 -5.38
C LYS A 148 -9.52 -4.84 -6.44
N ARG A 149 -10.02 -5.38 -7.53
CA ARG A 149 -10.62 -4.62 -8.65
C ARG A 149 -11.85 -3.81 -8.22
N ARG A 150 -12.62 -4.31 -7.28
CA ARG A 150 -13.81 -3.61 -6.74
C ARG A 150 -13.47 -2.28 -6.08
N HIS A 151 -12.25 -2.09 -5.60
CA HIS A 151 -11.83 -0.83 -4.95
C HIS A 151 -11.91 0.37 -5.87
N LEU A 152 -11.62 0.22 -7.17
CA LEU A 152 -11.72 1.34 -8.11
C LEU A 152 -13.12 1.96 -8.11
N GLU A 153 -14.15 1.13 -8.21
CA GLU A 153 -15.53 1.60 -8.19
C GLU A 153 -15.91 2.22 -6.83
N MET A 154 -15.52 1.58 -5.74
CA MET A 154 -15.81 2.10 -4.39
C MET A 154 -15.13 3.46 -4.14
N ILE A 155 -13.88 3.62 -4.57
CA ILE A 155 -13.15 4.89 -4.43
C ILE A 155 -13.72 5.97 -5.36
N LYS A 156 -14.18 5.62 -6.58
CA LYS A 156 -14.88 6.54 -7.47
C LYS A 156 -16.18 7.04 -6.83
N GLN A 157 -16.95 6.16 -6.20
CA GLN A 157 -18.17 6.56 -5.47
C GLN A 157 -17.86 7.53 -4.32
N LEU A 158 -16.80 7.27 -3.55
CA LEU A 158 -16.33 8.14 -2.47
C LEU A 158 -15.88 9.51 -2.99
N GLY A 159 -15.19 9.53 -4.12
CA GLY A 159 -14.66 10.76 -4.73
C GLY A 159 -15.74 11.62 -5.41
N LYS A 160 -16.94 11.08 -5.61
CA LYS A 160 -18.02 11.82 -6.27
C LYS A 160 -18.41 13.07 -5.47
N GLY A 161 -18.23 14.23 -6.08
CA GLY A 161 -18.46 15.52 -5.41
C GLY A 161 -17.30 16.02 -4.54
N ILE A 162 -16.15 15.33 -4.56
CA ILE A 162 -14.91 15.75 -3.88
C ILE A 162 -13.85 16.06 -4.95
N GLU A 163 -14.05 17.15 -5.68
CA GLU A 163 -13.18 17.53 -6.80
C GLU A 163 -11.70 17.66 -6.40
N VAL A 164 -11.43 18.17 -5.19
CA VAL A 164 -10.07 18.34 -4.68
C VAL A 164 -9.30 17.02 -4.54
N ALA A 165 -10.00 15.88 -4.49
CA ALA A 165 -9.39 14.55 -4.40
C ALA A 165 -8.91 14.01 -5.75
N GLU A 166 -9.26 14.64 -6.86
CA GLU A 166 -8.83 14.27 -8.21
C GLU A 166 -9.08 12.79 -8.57
N VAL A 167 -10.12 12.17 -7.99
CA VAL A 167 -10.43 10.76 -8.24
C VAL A 167 -10.90 10.58 -9.68
N ARG A 168 -10.20 9.76 -10.43
CA ARG A 168 -10.51 9.49 -11.84
C ARG A 168 -10.10 8.09 -12.27
N GLU A 169 -10.80 7.57 -13.24
CA GLU A 169 -10.42 6.40 -13.99
C GLU A 169 -9.33 6.78 -15.00
N VAL A 170 -8.34 5.93 -15.18
CA VAL A 170 -7.23 6.13 -16.10
C VAL A 170 -6.94 4.85 -16.87
N GLU A 171 -6.41 4.99 -18.09
CA GLU A 171 -5.75 3.89 -18.77
C GLU A 171 -4.35 3.70 -18.16
N THR A 172 -4.05 2.52 -17.63
CA THR A 172 -2.69 2.19 -17.19
C THR A 172 -1.94 1.46 -18.29
N VAL A 173 -0.65 1.77 -18.43
CA VAL A 173 0.24 1.18 -19.42
C VAL A 173 1.39 0.48 -18.69
N ASP A 174 1.39 -0.83 -18.69
CA ASP A 174 2.52 -1.63 -18.22
C ASP A 174 3.53 -1.75 -19.38
N VAL A 175 4.64 -1.04 -19.25
CA VAL A 175 5.71 -0.96 -20.25
C VAL A 175 6.78 -1.98 -19.89
N PHE A 176 7.10 -2.86 -20.82
CA PHE A 176 8.16 -3.85 -20.64
C PHE A 176 9.43 -3.39 -21.32
N VAL A 177 10.55 -3.51 -20.62
CA VAL A 177 11.88 -3.20 -21.17
C VAL A 177 12.69 -4.46 -21.47
N GLU A 178 12.21 -5.63 -21.04
CA GLU A 178 12.81 -6.93 -21.28
C GLU A 178 11.84 -7.84 -22.04
N ARG A 179 12.34 -8.48 -23.11
CA ARG A 179 11.51 -9.32 -24.00
C ARG A 179 10.92 -10.51 -23.27
N GLU A 180 11.67 -11.12 -22.36
CA GLU A 180 11.24 -12.31 -21.62
C GLU A 180 10.04 -11.98 -20.72
N ASP A 181 10.08 -10.87 -19.99
CA ASP A 181 8.98 -10.40 -19.15
C ASP A 181 7.73 -10.08 -19.97
N PHE A 182 7.90 -9.49 -21.17
CA PHE A 182 6.78 -9.22 -22.08
C PHE A 182 6.13 -10.50 -22.60
N GLU A 183 6.92 -11.50 -23.02
CA GLU A 183 6.38 -12.79 -23.49
C GLU A 183 5.67 -13.56 -22.35
N LYS A 184 6.17 -13.44 -21.12
CA LYS A 184 5.49 -13.97 -19.93
C LYS A 184 4.14 -13.26 -19.72
N ALA A 185 4.11 -11.94 -19.78
CA ALA A 185 2.89 -11.15 -19.60
C ALA A 185 1.81 -11.47 -20.65
N LYS A 186 2.19 -11.73 -21.92
CA LYS A 186 1.23 -12.15 -22.96
C LYS A 186 0.51 -13.44 -22.57
N LYS A 187 1.23 -14.44 -22.08
CA LYS A 187 0.65 -15.71 -21.63
C LYS A 187 -0.26 -15.51 -20.41
N GLN A 188 0.13 -14.65 -19.47
CA GLN A 188 -0.69 -14.33 -18.31
C GLN A 188 -1.98 -13.57 -18.70
N VAL A 189 -1.92 -12.70 -19.73
CA VAL A 189 -3.12 -12.03 -20.28
C VAL A 189 -4.08 -13.04 -20.94
N GLU A 190 -3.56 -14.05 -21.63
CA GLU A 190 -4.40 -15.13 -22.18
C GLU A 190 -5.06 -15.94 -21.07
N ASP A 191 -4.31 -16.32 -20.04
CA ASP A 191 -4.81 -17.08 -18.90
C ASP A 191 -5.90 -16.30 -18.12
N VAL A 192 -5.68 -15.04 -17.83
CA VAL A 192 -6.70 -14.25 -17.11
C VAL A 192 -7.96 -14.02 -17.93
N ARG A 193 -7.87 -13.93 -19.27
CA ARG A 193 -9.05 -13.84 -20.14
C ARG A 193 -9.95 -15.08 -20.08
N GLU A 194 -9.36 -16.25 -19.91
CA GLU A 194 -10.12 -17.49 -19.75
C GLU A 194 -10.89 -17.51 -18.42
N TRP A 195 -10.24 -17.12 -17.31
CA TRP A 195 -10.79 -17.20 -15.96
C TRP A 195 -11.61 -15.97 -15.54
N MET A 196 -11.32 -14.81 -16.09
CA MET A 196 -11.94 -13.54 -15.76
C MET A 196 -12.23 -12.73 -17.05
N PRO A 197 -13.17 -13.17 -17.90
CA PRO A 197 -13.46 -12.54 -19.20
C PRO A 197 -14.00 -11.12 -19.08
N GLU A 198 -14.41 -10.70 -17.90
CA GLU A 198 -14.77 -9.33 -17.59
C GLU A 198 -13.58 -8.36 -17.60
N GLU A 199 -12.35 -8.83 -17.34
CA GLU A 199 -11.15 -8.02 -17.36
C GLU A 199 -10.69 -7.77 -18.80
N LYS A 200 -10.53 -6.48 -19.15
CA LYS A 200 -10.16 -6.06 -20.50
C LYS A 200 -8.70 -5.64 -20.53
N HIS A 201 -7.90 -6.42 -21.25
CA HIS A 201 -6.49 -6.14 -21.50
C HIS A 201 -6.23 -6.01 -22.98
N ARG A 202 -5.39 -5.06 -23.37
CA ARG A 202 -4.83 -4.99 -24.71
C ARG A 202 -3.33 -5.15 -24.66
N VAL A 203 -2.83 -6.08 -25.45
CA VAL A 203 -1.39 -6.29 -25.66
C VAL A 203 -0.98 -5.45 -26.87
N TRP A 204 0.15 -4.77 -26.76
CA TRP A 204 0.73 -3.92 -27.76
C TRP A 204 2.15 -4.42 -28.07
N GLU A 205 2.40 -4.82 -29.30
CA GLU A 205 3.75 -5.18 -29.73
C GLU A 205 4.63 -3.92 -29.83
N ALA A 206 5.95 -4.10 -29.82
CA ALA A 206 6.92 -3.02 -29.66
C ALA A 206 6.68 -1.79 -30.53
N GLU A 207 6.47 -1.97 -31.85
CA GLU A 207 6.27 -0.85 -32.79
C GLU A 207 4.96 -0.11 -32.53
N GLU A 208 3.88 -0.85 -32.26
CA GLU A 208 2.59 -0.26 -31.93
C GLU A 208 2.66 0.52 -30.60
N ALA A 209 3.27 -0.08 -29.57
CA ALA A 209 3.42 0.55 -28.25
C ALA A 209 4.24 1.86 -28.34
N ARG A 210 5.37 1.82 -29.04
CA ARG A 210 6.20 3.00 -29.22
C ARG A 210 5.48 4.14 -29.94
N LYS A 211 4.75 3.81 -31.00
CA LYS A 211 3.98 4.79 -31.76
C LYS A 211 2.82 5.37 -30.97
N GLU A 212 2.04 4.51 -30.31
CA GLU A 212 0.84 4.91 -29.58
C GLU A 212 1.17 5.76 -28.35
N PHE A 213 2.21 5.37 -27.61
CA PHE A 213 2.55 6.01 -26.34
C PHE A 213 3.68 7.01 -26.43
N GLY A 214 4.32 7.18 -27.61
CA GLY A 214 5.43 8.10 -27.82
C GLY A 214 6.74 7.67 -27.14
N MET A 215 6.92 6.35 -26.93
CA MET A 215 8.08 5.77 -26.27
C MET A 215 9.21 5.46 -27.26
N ASN A 216 10.42 5.31 -26.74
CA ASN A 216 11.61 4.96 -27.52
C ASN A 216 11.82 3.43 -27.64
N GLU A 217 13.00 3.04 -28.18
CA GLU A 217 13.35 1.64 -28.44
C GLU A 217 13.51 0.76 -27.21
N LEU A 218 13.62 1.31 -26.00
CA LEU A 218 13.67 0.53 -24.76
C LEU A 218 12.34 -0.19 -24.49
N ALA A 219 11.21 0.35 -24.95
CA ALA A 219 9.94 -0.33 -24.83
C ALA A 219 9.86 -1.50 -25.82
N VAL A 220 9.86 -2.74 -25.33
CA VAL A 220 9.75 -3.98 -26.11
C VAL A 220 8.32 -4.47 -26.28
N GLY A 221 7.38 -3.86 -25.59
CA GLY A 221 5.94 -4.09 -25.66
C GLY A 221 5.22 -3.47 -24.48
N ALA A 222 3.90 -3.49 -24.52
CA ALA A 222 3.08 -2.98 -23.43
C ALA A 222 1.78 -3.79 -23.24
N VAL A 223 1.20 -3.69 -22.03
CA VAL A 223 -0.15 -4.17 -21.72
C VAL A 223 -0.94 -3.02 -21.14
N THR A 224 -2.15 -2.76 -21.66
CA THR A 224 -3.04 -1.73 -21.12
C THR A 224 -4.32 -2.31 -20.55
N TYR A 225 -4.84 -1.64 -19.50
CA TYR A 225 -6.09 -1.95 -18.82
C TYR A 225 -6.53 -0.76 -17.98
N THR A 226 -7.70 -0.87 -17.35
CA THR A 226 -8.28 0.20 -16.53
C THR A 226 -7.68 0.20 -15.12
N ALA A 227 -7.31 1.38 -14.64
CA ALA A 227 -6.89 1.68 -13.28
C ALA A 227 -7.50 3.00 -12.81
N GLY A 228 -7.12 3.51 -11.65
CA GLY A 228 -7.51 4.81 -11.15
C GLY A 228 -6.35 5.62 -10.61
N ALA A 229 -6.52 6.93 -10.57
CA ALA A 229 -5.59 7.86 -9.95
C ALA A 229 -6.35 8.88 -9.10
N LEU A 230 -5.69 9.38 -8.03
CA LEU A 230 -6.30 10.34 -7.11
C LEU A 230 -5.24 11.09 -6.30
N TRP A 231 -5.69 12.10 -5.55
CA TRP A 231 -4.94 12.67 -4.42
C TRP A 231 -5.38 11.99 -3.11
N PRO A 232 -4.63 10.99 -2.60
CA PRO A 232 -5.14 10.12 -1.51
C PRO A 232 -5.40 10.87 -0.21
N TYR A 233 -4.49 11.76 0.16
CA TYR A 233 -4.62 12.59 1.36
C TYR A 233 -5.90 13.43 1.34
N ARG A 234 -6.19 14.09 0.22
CA ARG A 234 -7.38 14.94 0.09
C ARG A 234 -8.68 14.14 0.11
N LEU A 235 -8.71 12.94 -0.49
CA LEU A 235 -9.87 12.06 -0.40
C LEU A 235 -10.14 11.68 1.06
N VAL A 236 -9.14 11.15 1.76
CA VAL A 236 -9.33 10.62 3.11
C VAL A 236 -9.61 11.73 4.13
N THR A 237 -8.95 12.88 4.02
CA THR A 237 -9.27 14.04 4.89
C THR A 237 -10.64 14.63 4.61
N SER A 238 -11.15 14.55 3.37
CA SER A 238 -12.55 14.90 3.05
C SER A 238 -13.55 13.96 3.71
N VAL A 239 -13.25 12.65 3.73
CA VAL A 239 -14.08 11.68 4.48
C VAL A 239 -14.08 12.02 5.97
N TRP A 240 -12.93 12.30 6.57
CA TRP A 240 -12.86 12.71 7.98
C TRP A 240 -13.64 13.98 8.27
N ASN A 241 -13.53 14.99 7.41
CA ASN A 241 -14.29 16.24 7.55
C ASN A 241 -15.80 16.03 7.48
N ASP A 242 -16.28 15.15 6.59
CA ASP A 242 -17.70 14.77 6.51
C ASP A 242 -18.16 14.05 7.77
N LEU A 243 -17.41 13.05 8.23
CA LEU A 243 -17.75 12.28 9.43
C LEU A 243 -17.80 13.13 10.69
N LEU A 244 -16.85 14.03 10.90
CA LEU A 244 -16.84 14.96 12.03
C LEU A 244 -18.04 15.91 12.04
N LYS A 245 -18.56 16.29 10.88
CA LYS A 245 -19.76 17.14 10.76
C LYS A 245 -21.04 16.36 11.04
N ARG A 246 -21.09 15.10 10.65
CA ARG A 246 -22.31 14.27 10.74
C ARG A 246 -22.48 13.59 12.09
N PHE A 247 -21.39 13.27 12.76
CA PHE A 247 -21.40 12.41 13.96
C PHE A 247 -20.71 13.09 15.15
N SER A 248 -21.51 13.64 16.04
CA SER A 248 -21.02 14.33 17.26
C SER A 248 -20.33 13.40 18.27
N GLY A 249 -20.53 12.08 18.16
CA GLY A 249 -19.84 11.08 18.97
C GLY A 249 -18.44 10.71 18.50
N LEU A 250 -17.96 11.29 17.38
CA LEU A 250 -16.63 11.07 16.84
C LEU A 250 -15.67 12.18 17.27
N SER A 251 -14.50 11.82 17.78
CA SER A 251 -13.37 12.72 17.94
C SER A 251 -12.08 12.13 17.36
N ILE A 252 -11.19 13.01 16.93
CA ILE A 252 -9.87 12.66 16.37
C ILE A 252 -8.80 13.40 17.15
N ASN A 253 -7.80 12.67 17.62
CA ASN A 253 -6.70 13.20 18.38
C ASN A 253 -5.38 12.86 17.70
N THR A 254 -4.81 13.82 16.99
CA THR A 254 -3.47 13.77 16.39
C THR A 254 -2.39 13.92 17.46
N HIS A 255 -1.12 13.65 17.12
CA HIS A 255 0.01 13.70 18.07
C HIS A 255 -0.27 12.94 19.38
N THR A 256 -1.06 11.87 19.27
CA THR A 256 -1.54 11.04 20.37
C THR A 256 -1.21 9.57 20.10
N PRO A 257 0.07 9.19 20.11
CA PRO A 257 0.47 7.79 19.93
C PRO A 257 -0.13 6.93 21.04
N VAL A 258 -0.71 5.79 20.67
CA VAL A 258 -1.11 4.77 21.64
C VAL A 258 0.11 3.97 22.03
N GLU A 259 0.51 4.03 23.30
CA GLU A 259 1.71 3.37 23.81
C GLU A 259 1.43 1.95 24.28
N LYS A 260 0.21 1.69 24.76
CA LYS A 260 -0.18 0.39 25.31
C LYS A 260 -1.68 0.16 25.20
N VAL A 261 -2.05 -1.08 24.92
CA VAL A 261 -3.42 -1.61 25.06
C VAL A 261 -3.40 -2.74 26.09
N SER A 262 -4.30 -2.69 27.06
CA SER A 262 -4.41 -3.71 28.09
C SER A 262 -5.86 -4.16 28.25
N HIS A 263 -6.10 -5.47 28.29
CA HIS A 263 -7.40 -6.05 28.55
C HIS A 263 -7.72 -6.04 30.05
N ASN A 264 -8.90 -5.59 30.43
CA ASN A 264 -9.39 -5.50 31.80
C ASN A 264 -10.22 -6.73 32.18
N SER A 265 -10.39 -6.96 33.51
CA SER A 265 -11.17 -8.06 34.02
C SER A 265 -12.69 -7.98 33.72
N ASP A 266 -13.19 -6.77 33.40
CA ASP A 266 -14.57 -6.53 33.01
C ASP A 266 -14.82 -6.69 31.48
N GLY A 267 -13.82 -7.15 30.73
CA GLY A 267 -13.90 -7.35 29.30
C GLY A 267 -13.62 -6.11 28.46
N SER A 268 -13.45 -4.96 29.08
CA SER A 268 -13.04 -3.71 28.40
C SER A 268 -11.52 -3.66 28.18
N TYR A 269 -11.08 -2.61 27.52
CA TYR A 269 -9.67 -2.32 27.25
C TYR A 269 -9.26 -0.98 27.83
N THR A 270 -8.05 -0.91 28.34
CA THR A 270 -7.38 0.34 28.73
C THR A 270 -6.37 0.70 27.65
N VAL A 271 -6.57 1.86 27.03
CA VAL A 271 -5.69 2.44 25.98
C VAL A 271 -4.89 3.57 26.62
N THR A 272 -3.56 3.41 26.68
CA THR A 272 -2.64 4.38 27.30
C THR A 272 -1.98 5.23 26.22
N THR A 273 -1.99 6.54 26.42
CA THR A 273 -1.32 7.54 25.56
C THR A 273 -0.57 8.55 26.42
N PRO A 274 0.37 9.33 25.88
CA PRO A 274 1.03 10.42 26.63
C PRO A 274 0.06 11.49 27.14
N ARG A 275 -1.12 11.60 26.52
CA ARG A 275 -2.15 12.60 26.87
C ARG A 275 -3.20 12.10 27.87
N GLY A 276 -3.14 10.82 28.25
CA GLY A 276 -4.06 10.22 29.21
C GLY A 276 -4.47 8.80 28.83
N VAL A 277 -5.44 8.30 29.56
CA VAL A 277 -5.92 6.92 29.47
C VAL A 277 -7.38 6.90 29.04
N ILE A 278 -7.72 6.03 28.10
CA ILE A 278 -9.08 5.84 27.59
C ILE A 278 -9.52 4.40 27.89
N LYS A 279 -10.70 4.23 28.48
CA LYS A 279 -11.36 2.93 28.60
C LYS A 279 -12.25 2.71 27.38
N ALA A 280 -12.17 1.54 26.72
CA ALA A 280 -12.95 1.22 25.53
C ALA A 280 -13.49 -0.20 25.54
N LYS A 281 -14.64 -0.42 24.89
CA LYS A 281 -15.19 -1.78 24.66
C LYS A 281 -14.45 -2.47 23.53
N HIS A 282 -14.09 -1.71 22.48
CA HIS A 282 -13.34 -2.20 21.34
C HIS A 282 -12.12 -1.34 21.05
N VAL A 283 -11.04 -1.99 20.60
CA VAL A 283 -9.82 -1.33 20.09
C VAL A 283 -9.53 -1.87 18.69
N ILE A 284 -9.30 -0.98 17.73
CA ILE A 284 -9.09 -1.34 16.33
C ILE A 284 -7.75 -0.80 15.85
N HIS A 285 -6.83 -1.70 15.54
CA HIS A 285 -5.51 -1.36 15.03
C HIS A 285 -5.54 -1.19 13.51
N THR A 286 -5.34 0.03 13.03
CA THR A 286 -5.24 0.38 11.60
C THR A 286 -3.89 1.01 11.26
N THR A 287 -2.85 0.59 12.00
CA THR A 287 -1.50 1.15 11.96
C THR A 287 -0.58 0.52 10.92
N ASN A 288 -1.11 -0.39 10.08
CA ASN A 288 -0.41 -1.05 8.98
C ASN A 288 0.98 -1.56 9.39
N ALA A 289 2.07 -1.03 8.82
CA ALA A 289 3.44 -1.47 9.11
C ALA A 289 3.83 -1.41 10.60
N HIS A 290 3.22 -0.51 11.37
CA HIS A 290 3.48 -0.36 12.81
C HIS A 290 2.60 -1.25 13.70
N ALA A 291 1.75 -2.11 13.13
CA ALA A 291 0.84 -2.96 13.90
C ALA A 291 1.57 -3.84 14.93
N ALA A 292 2.77 -4.34 14.57
CA ALA A 292 3.59 -5.20 15.42
C ALA A 292 4.15 -4.49 16.68
N GLN A 293 4.03 -3.15 16.80
CA GLN A 293 4.39 -2.41 18.01
C GLN A 293 3.44 -2.74 19.16
N LEU A 294 2.13 -2.70 18.87
CA LEU A 294 1.10 -2.95 19.87
C LEU A 294 0.60 -4.39 19.87
N LEU A 295 0.87 -5.15 18.81
CA LEU A 295 0.47 -6.53 18.62
C LEU A 295 1.70 -7.44 18.45
N PRO A 296 2.42 -7.80 19.54
CA PRO A 296 3.61 -8.66 19.46
C PRO A 296 3.42 -9.97 18.67
N PRO A 297 2.24 -10.64 18.67
CA PRO A 297 2.06 -11.86 17.90
C PRO A 297 2.15 -11.71 16.36
N VAL A 298 2.13 -10.49 15.83
CA VAL A 298 2.31 -10.25 14.37
C VAL A 298 3.74 -9.78 14.02
N ARG A 299 4.69 -9.79 14.96
CA ARG A 299 6.10 -9.53 14.67
C ARG A 299 6.64 -10.58 13.70
N GLY A 300 7.34 -10.13 12.68
CA GLY A 300 7.78 -11.00 11.59
C GLY A 300 6.67 -11.40 10.60
N CYS A 301 5.39 -11.18 10.93
CA CYS A 301 4.26 -11.38 10.01
C CYS A 301 3.83 -10.09 9.30
N VAL A 302 3.91 -8.95 10.00
CA VAL A 302 3.72 -7.62 9.40
C VAL A 302 5.02 -6.85 9.59
N VAL A 303 5.73 -6.64 8.51
CA VAL A 303 7.08 -6.07 8.51
C VAL A 303 7.12 -4.77 7.73
N GLY A 304 7.72 -3.74 8.32
CA GLY A 304 7.93 -2.47 7.64
C GLY A 304 9.01 -2.58 6.56
N ALA A 305 8.78 -1.93 5.43
CA ALA A 305 9.81 -1.71 4.43
C ALA A 305 9.73 -0.26 3.92
N ILE A 306 10.89 0.38 3.82
CA ILE A 306 10.96 1.76 3.34
C ILE A 306 10.80 1.79 1.82
N ALA A 307 9.94 2.67 1.33
CA ALA A 307 9.69 2.90 -0.09
C ALA A 307 9.94 4.36 -0.45
N HIS A 308 10.28 4.60 -1.71
CA HIS A 308 10.67 5.91 -2.21
C HIS A 308 9.68 6.44 -3.22
N MET A 309 9.40 7.72 -3.13
CA MET A 309 8.51 8.46 -4.02
C MET A 309 9.14 9.78 -4.44
N SER A 310 8.73 10.23 -5.62
CA SER A 310 9.05 11.59 -6.10
C SER A 310 7.86 12.21 -6.81
N ALA A 311 7.78 13.55 -6.74
CA ALA A 311 6.96 14.37 -7.61
C ALA A 311 7.90 15.03 -8.63
N GLN A 312 7.61 14.86 -9.92
CA GLN A 312 8.45 15.35 -11.00
C GLN A 312 7.61 16.12 -12.02
N ARG A 313 8.14 17.24 -12.46
CA ARG A 313 7.61 17.94 -13.64
C ARG A 313 8.05 17.20 -14.88
N PRO A 314 7.13 16.81 -15.78
CA PRO A 314 7.54 16.19 -17.05
C PRO A 314 8.30 17.19 -17.93
N GLY A 315 9.05 16.66 -18.86
CA GLY A 315 9.73 17.46 -19.89
C GLY A 315 8.74 18.13 -20.84
N SER A 316 9.20 19.15 -21.55
CA SER A 316 8.35 19.99 -22.41
C SER A 316 7.73 19.26 -23.61
N SER A 317 8.30 18.13 -24.00
CA SER A 317 7.81 17.31 -25.12
C SER A 317 7.11 16.01 -24.66
N PHE A 318 6.86 15.86 -23.35
CA PHE A 318 6.09 14.73 -22.84
C PHE A 318 4.69 14.72 -23.46
N PRO A 319 4.19 13.55 -23.92
CA PRO A 319 2.89 13.46 -24.58
C PRO A 319 1.74 14.02 -23.73
N PRO A 320 0.77 14.75 -24.32
CA PRO A 320 -0.36 15.32 -23.58
C PRO A 320 -1.36 14.22 -23.22
N THR A 321 -1.30 13.73 -22.00
CA THR A 321 -2.22 12.70 -21.47
C THR A 321 -3.31 13.29 -20.57
N HIS A 322 -3.22 14.57 -20.23
CA HIS A 322 -4.21 15.29 -19.41
C HIS A 322 -4.53 14.63 -18.06
N GLY A 323 -3.58 13.85 -17.52
CA GLY A 323 -3.78 13.06 -16.30
C GLY A 323 -4.66 11.82 -16.47
N ASN A 324 -5.03 11.44 -17.69
CA ASN A 324 -5.89 10.28 -17.98
C ASN A 324 -5.11 8.98 -18.17
N ARG A 325 -3.79 9.02 -17.94
CA ARG A 325 -2.90 7.85 -18.09
C ARG A 325 -2.03 7.65 -16.86
N SER A 326 -1.70 6.41 -16.59
CA SER A 326 -0.71 5.99 -15.60
C SER A 326 0.19 4.91 -16.19
N TRP A 327 1.29 4.62 -15.54
CA TRP A 327 2.26 3.64 -16.07
C TRP A 327 2.81 2.73 -14.97
N SER A 328 3.28 1.55 -15.38
CA SER A 328 4.38 0.85 -14.72
C SER A 328 5.47 0.56 -15.73
N VAL A 329 6.71 0.70 -15.31
CA VAL A 329 7.88 0.27 -16.08
C VAL A 329 8.39 -1.00 -15.46
N ILE A 330 8.29 -2.09 -16.20
CA ILE A 330 8.57 -3.45 -15.72
C ILE A 330 9.94 -3.88 -16.22
N TYR A 331 10.78 -4.29 -15.28
CA TYR A 331 12.14 -4.79 -15.49
C TYR A 331 12.46 -5.86 -14.45
N SER A 332 13.30 -6.80 -14.77
CA SER A 332 13.67 -7.85 -13.82
C SER A 332 14.91 -7.47 -12.99
N PRO A 333 14.88 -7.62 -11.65
CA PRO A 333 13.70 -7.79 -10.82
C PRO A 333 13.03 -6.44 -10.50
N GLY A 334 11.69 -6.37 -10.59
CA GLY A 334 10.91 -5.25 -10.06
C GLY A 334 10.21 -4.39 -11.10
N PHE A 335 9.67 -3.29 -10.61
CA PHE A 335 8.95 -2.31 -11.41
C PHE A 335 8.96 -0.93 -10.72
N ASP A 336 8.75 0.09 -11.53
CA ASP A 336 8.39 1.43 -11.05
C ASP A 336 6.97 1.75 -11.48
N TYR A 337 6.26 2.57 -10.71
CA TYR A 337 4.89 2.95 -11.02
C TYR A 337 4.73 4.47 -11.02
N ILE A 338 3.89 4.96 -11.92
CA ILE A 338 3.74 6.36 -12.20
C ILE A 338 2.26 6.73 -12.34
N THR A 339 1.82 7.75 -11.62
CA THR A 339 0.57 8.45 -11.90
C THR A 339 0.85 9.88 -12.32
N GLN A 340 -0.01 10.44 -13.17
CA GLN A 340 0.07 11.84 -13.54
C GLN A 340 -1.12 12.58 -12.94
N ARG A 341 -0.90 13.74 -12.37
CA ARG A 341 -1.97 14.64 -11.95
C ARG A 341 -2.68 15.24 -13.17
N PRO A 342 -3.93 15.73 -13.02
CA PRO A 342 -4.57 16.54 -14.05
C PRO A 342 -3.69 17.73 -14.47
N ASP A 343 -3.90 18.22 -15.67
CA ASP A 343 -3.20 19.41 -16.17
C ASP A 343 -3.37 20.59 -15.23
N ARG A 344 -2.39 21.46 -15.21
CA ARG A 344 -2.43 22.67 -14.41
C ARG A 344 -3.37 23.71 -15.02
N PRO A 345 -3.80 24.71 -14.26
CA PRO A 345 -4.65 25.77 -14.75
C PRO A 345 -4.07 26.56 -15.94
N ASP A 346 -2.75 26.58 -16.08
CA ASP A 346 -2.05 27.21 -17.21
C ASP A 346 -1.98 26.33 -18.47
N GLY A 347 -2.61 25.14 -18.44
CA GLY A 347 -2.62 24.17 -19.54
C GLY A 347 -1.36 23.31 -19.66
N THR A 348 -0.38 23.47 -18.77
CA THR A 348 0.80 22.60 -18.74
C THR A 348 0.48 21.26 -18.12
N ALA A 349 1.22 20.22 -18.55
CA ALA A 349 1.04 18.87 -18.04
C ALA A 349 1.18 18.78 -16.52
N GLY A 350 0.29 18.03 -15.87
CA GLY A 350 0.32 17.76 -14.45
C GLY A 350 1.59 17.02 -14.01
N ASP A 351 1.96 17.18 -12.75
CA ASP A 351 3.15 16.55 -12.18
C ASP A 351 3.01 15.03 -12.14
N LEU A 352 4.11 14.32 -12.38
CA LEU A 352 4.20 12.87 -12.29
C LEU A 352 4.56 12.46 -10.86
N MET A 353 3.79 11.55 -10.28
CA MET A 353 4.11 10.89 -9.01
C MET A 353 4.74 9.55 -9.31
N ILE A 354 6.04 9.42 -9.05
CA ILE A 354 6.85 8.26 -9.41
C ILE A 354 7.32 7.54 -8.16
N GLY A 355 6.97 6.27 -8.03
CA GLY A 355 7.41 5.39 -6.96
C GLY A 355 8.10 4.15 -7.50
N GLY A 356 9.01 3.58 -6.71
CA GLY A 356 9.76 2.40 -7.11
C GLY A 356 11.21 2.40 -6.64
N GLY A 357 12.10 1.80 -7.43
CA GLY A 357 13.51 1.70 -7.12
C GLY A 357 13.84 0.81 -5.94
N PHE A 358 12.90 -0.02 -5.47
CA PHE A 358 13.09 -0.88 -4.29
C PHE A 358 14.30 -1.80 -4.46
N PHE A 359 14.35 -2.52 -5.58
CA PHE A 359 15.45 -3.43 -5.92
C PHE A 359 16.72 -2.70 -6.44
N ARG A 360 16.75 -1.38 -6.45
CA ARG A 360 17.92 -0.56 -6.81
C ARG A 360 18.63 0.03 -5.60
N SER A 361 18.36 -0.51 -4.41
CA SER A 361 19.09 -0.22 -3.19
C SER A 361 20.43 -0.98 -3.13
N ARG A 362 21.15 -0.88 -2.02
CA ARG A 362 22.50 -1.46 -1.90
C ARG A 362 22.52 -2.99 -1.88
N GLU A 363 21.45 -3.60 -1.35
CA GLU A 363 21.34 -5.06 -1.16
C GLU A 363 20.09 -5.58 -1.87
N ASP A 364 19.81 -5.08 -3.07
CA ASP A 364 18.69 -5.50 -3.93
C ASP A 364 17.33 -5.55 -3.19
N GLY A 365 17.07 -4.54 -2.36
CA GLY A 365 15.86 -4.42 -1.55
C GLY A 365 15.97 -4.97 -0.13
N LEU A 366 16.90 -5.88 0.16
CA LEU A 366 17.02 -6.49 1.49
C LEU A 366 17.35 -5.48 2.60
N ASP A 367 18.12 -4.44 2.26
CA ASP A 367 18.44 -3.34 3.17
C ASP A 367 17.27 -2.39 3.43
N GLN A 368 16.18 -2.51 2.68
CA GLN A 368 14.95 -1.71 2.85
C GLN A 368 13.93 -2.39 3.77
N VAL A 369 14.02 -3.69 3.98
CA VAL A 369 13.08 -4.49 4.80
C VAL A 369 13.48 -4.44 6.28
N GLY A 370 12.49 -4.34 7.18
CA GLY A 370 12.71 -4.18 8.61
C GLY A 370 13.14 -2.75 8.98
N ILE A 371 12.75 -1.77 8.18
CA ILE A 371 13.02 -0.34 8.40
C ILE A 371 11.70 0.41 8.56
N TRP A 372 11.57 1.14 9.67
CA TRP A 372 10.38 1.94 10.00
C TRP A 372 10.68 3.45 10.13
N ASP A 373 11.86 3.88 9.67
CA ASP A 373 12.30 5.28 9.71
C ASP A 373 12.09 5.94 8.33
N ASP A 374 11.04 6.77 8.20
CA ASP A 374 10.72 7.55 7.01
C ASP A 374 11.25 9.00 7.07
N SER A 375 12.26 9.26 7.92
CA SER A 375 12.90 10.59 8.04
C SER A 375 13.94 10.88 6.97
N LYS A 376 14.37 9.87 6.19
CA LYS A 376 15.48 10.01 5.24
C LYS A 376 15.15 9.46 3.86
N ASN A 377 15.67 10.13 2.86
CA ASN A 377 15.70 9.65 1.49
C ASN A 377 17.01 8.87 1.22
N HIS A 378 16.91 7.76 0.49
CA HIS A 378 18.07 6.98 0.07
C HIS A 378 18.46 7.31 -1.37
N ALA A 379 19.74 7.58 -1.61
CA ALA A 379 20.21 8.13 -2.87
C ALA A 379 19.98 7.19 -4.07
N LEU A 380 20.30 5.90 -3.94
CA LEU A 380 20.23 4.96 -5.08
C LEU A 380 18.80 4.77 -5.60
N PRO A 381 17.77 4.45 -4.78
CA PRO A 381 16.39 4.43 -5.26
C PRO A 381 15.94 5.75 -5.87
N LEU A 382 16.31 6.90 -5.27
CA LEU A 382 15.93 8.22 -5.80
C LEU A 382 16.58 8.52 -7.16
N MET A 383 17.85 8.19 -7.35
CA MET A 383 18.54 8.33 -8.64
C MET A 383 17.83 7.51 -9.71
N HIS A 384 17.42 6.30 -9.38
CA HIS A 384 16.71 5.41 -10.30
C HIS A 384 15.34 6.01 -10.69
N ILE A 385 14.44 6.29 -9.72
CA ILE A 385 13.09 6.80 -10.03
C ILE A 385 13.10 8.18 -10.70
N ARG A 386 14.18 8.96 -10.55
CA ARG A 386 14.34 10.22 -11.28
C ARG A 386 14.57 9.98 -12.78
N GLY A 387 15.22 8.88 -13.13
CA GLY A 387 15.61 8.56 -14.50
C GLY A 387 14.58 7.73 -15.28
N VAL A 388 13.64 7.09 -14.62
CA VAL A 388 12.77 6.07 -15.25
C VAL A 388 11.94 6.61 -16.42
N MET A 389 11.27 7.74 -16.25
CA MET A 389 10.46 8.34 -17.33
C MET A 389 11.32 8.94 -18.46
N PRO A 390 12.36 9.71 -18.17
CA PRO A 390 13.30 10.13 -19.22
C PRO A 390 13.85 8.97 -20.04
N SER A 391 14.22 7.86 -19.41
CA SER A 391 14.81 6.72 -20.12
C SER A 391 13.91 6.10 -21.19
N ILE A 392 12.59 6.14 -20.99
CA ILE A 392 11.60 5.56 -21.92
C ILE A 392 11.14 6.56 -22.96
N TYR A 393 11.16 7.87 -22.63
CA TYR A 393 10.58 8.91 -23.46
C TYR A 393 11.59 9.76 -24.22
N GLU A 394 12.92 9.67 -23.94
CA GLU A 394 13.91 10.37 -24.78
C GLU A 394 13.86 9.88 -26.25
N PRO A 395 13.90 10.79 -27.25
CA PRO A 395 14.11 12.24 -27.13
C PRO A 395 12.83 13.06 -26.83
N ASN A 396 11.66 12.44 -26.72
CA ASN A 396 10.38 13.10 -26.47
C ASN A 396 10.21 13.62 -25.02
N TRP A 397 11.18 13.40 -24.14
CA TRP A 397 11.19 14.00 -22.81
C TRP A 397 11.65 15.46 -22.85
N ALA A 398 12.71 15.74 -23.58
CA ALA A 398 13.32 17.06 -23.78
C ALA A 398 13.65 17.83 -22.49
N SER A 399 13.85 19.14 -22.59
CA SER A 399 14.22 20.02 -21.49
C SER A 399 13.03 20.41 -20.59
N GLY A 400 13.33 21.09 -19.50
CA GLY A 400 12.30 21.65 -18.59
C GLY A 400 11.78 20.70 -17.53
N SER A 401 12.19 19.43 -17.53
CA SER A 401 11.87 18.50 -16.45
C SER A 401 12.58 18.88 -15.15
N SER A 402 11.93 18.68 -14.02
CA SER A 402 12.52 18.95 -12.70
C SER A 402 11.98 18.01 -11.62
N LEU A 403 12.83 17.67 -10.66
CA LEU A 403 12.42 17.06 -9.41
C LEU A 403 11.79 18.14 -8.54
N ILE A 404 10.52 18.02 -8.22
CA ILE A 404 9.81 18.95 -7.34
C ILE A 404 10.03 18.59 -5.89
N LYS A 405 9.83 17.29 -5.57
CA LYS A 405 9.96 16.76 -4.22
C LYS A 405 10.29 15.27 -4.24
N ALA A 406 10.96 14.81 -3.19
CA ALA A 406 11.19 13.40 -2.93
C ALA A 406 10.90 13.09 -1.47
N TRP A 407 10.30 11.92 -1.20
CA TRP A 407 9.97 11.47 0.14
C TRP A 407 10.00 9.95 0.24
N THR A 408 9.92 9.47 1.46
CA THR A 408 9.81 8.04 1.78
C THR A 408 8.52 7.76 2.52
N GLY A 409 8.10 6.51 2.49
CA GLY A 409 6.98 5.99 3.27
C GLY A 409 7.26 4.57 3.70
N ILE A 410 6.51 4.08 4.68
CA ILE A 410 6.66 2.72 5.18
C ILE A 410 5.53 1.84 4.64
N ILE A 411 5.90 0.80 3.90
CA ILE A 411 5.01 -0.26 3.45
C ILE A 411 4.96 -1.35 4.50
N GLY A 412 3.79 -1.89 4.80
CA GLY A 412 3.64 -3.08 5.64
C GLY A 412 3.52 -4.33 4.76
N PHE A 413 4.54 -5.18 4.78
CA PHE A 413 4.57 -6.45 4.06
C PHE A 413 4.19 -7.63 4.95
N THR A 414 3.56 -8.64 4.34
CA THR A 414 3.36 -9.98 4.89
C THR A 414 4.05 -11.00 4.00
N GLY A 415 4.41 -12.16 4.55
CA GLY A 415 5.12 -13.20 3.81
C GLY A 415 4.34 -13.86 2.68
N ASP A 416 3.00 -13.73 2.67
CA ASP A 416 2.13 -14.25 1.62
C ASP A 416 1.44 -13.17 0.79
N LEU A 417 1.96 -11.93 0.87
CA LEU A 417 1.53 -10.75 0.11
C LEU A 417 0.03 -10.41 0.23
N MET A 418 -0.62 -10.81 1.32
CA MET A 418 -2.02 -10.52 1.58
C MET A 418 -2.22 -9.88 2.95
N PRO A 419 -3.15 -8.91 3.13
CA PRO A 419 -3.39 -8.27 4.41
C PRO A 419 -3.95 -9.24 5.46
N LEU A 420 -3.74 -8.89 6.72
CA LEU A 420 -4.35 -9.54 7.90
C LEU A 420 -5.53 -8.70 8.38
N VAL A 421 -6.74 -9.27 8.36
CA VAL A 421 -7.99 -8.56 8.72
C VAL A 421 -8.83 -9.40 9.65
N GLY A 422 -9.18 -8.89 10.83
CA GLY A 422 -10.02 -9.62 11.77
C GLY A 422 -9.67 -9.36 13.24
N ARG A 423 -9.91 -10.34 14.09
CA ARG A 423 -9.54 -10.24 15.53
C ARG A 423 -8.03 -10.23 15.68
N ALA A 424 -7.55 -9.35 16.55
CA ALA A 424 -6.13 -9.25 16.86
C ALA A 424 -5.63 -10.57 17.49
N PRO A 425 -4.55 -11.16 16.99
CA PRO A 425 -4.03 -12.41 17.52
C PRO A 425 -3.43 -12.21 18.92
N GLY A 426 -3.64 -13.17 19.82
CA GLY A 426 -3.18 -13.10 21.20
C GLY A 426 -4.00 -12.21 22.11
N SER A 427 -5.04 -11.56 21.61
CA SER A 427 -5.99 -10.81 22.45
C SER A 427 -6.68 -11.72 23.45
N LYS A 428 -6.75 -11.28 24.70
CA LYS A 428 -7.43 -12.01 25.79
C LYS A 428 -8.95 -11.85 25.75
N GLY A 429 -9.44 -10.85 25.04
CA GLY A 429 -10.86 -10.54 24.92
C GLY A 429 -11.35 -10.59 23.47
N SER A 430 -12.64 -10.32 23.28
CA SER A 430 -13.28 -10.34 21.96
C SER A 430 -13.36 -8.97 21.27
N GLY A 431 -12.85 -7.91 21.89
CA GLY A 431 -13.01 -6.53 21.43
C GLY A 431 -11.77 -5.92 20.75
N GLU A 432 -10.70 -6.68 20.51
CA GLU A 432 -9.48 -6.17 19.88
C GLU A 432 -9.36 -6.69 18.45
N TRP A 433 -9.12 -5.77 17.50
CA TRP A 433 -9.22 -6.01 16.07
C TRP A 433 -8.07 -5.37 15.29
N MET A 434 -7.79 -5.89 14.10
CA MET A 434 -6.74 -5.35 13.26
C MET A 434 -7.05 -5.42 11.76
N ALA A 435 -6.50 -4.47 11.00
CA ALA A 435 -6.33 -4.56 9.55
C ALA A 435 -4.98 -3.95 9.17
N ALA A 436 -4.05 -4.78 8.69
CA ALA A 436 -2.66 -4.39 8.45
C ALA A 436 -1.97 -5.29 7.42
N GLY A 437 -0.78 -4.88 6.95
CA GLY A 437 0.02 -5.68 6.03
C GLY A 437 -0.45 -5.61 4.58
N PHE A 438 -0.73 -4.41 4.07
CA PHE A 438 -1.29 -4.22 2.71
C PHE A 438 -0.27 -4.33 1.57
N CYS A 439 0.98 -4.69 1.82
CA CYS A 439 2.01 -5.08 0.83
C CYS A 439 2.26 -4.06 -0.30
N GLY A 440 2.16 -2.75 -0.01
CA GLY A 440 2.27 -1.69 -1.02
C GLY A 440 0.99 -1.42 -1.80
N GLU A 441 -0.03 -2.28 -1.67
CA GLU A 441 -1.27 -2.24 -2.43
C GLU A 441 -2.47 -1.71 -1.63
N GLY A 442 -2.21 -0.85 -0.65
CA GLY A 442 -3.24 -0.30 0.23
C GLY A 442 -4.41 0.36 -0.49
N MET A 443 -4.19 0.94 -1.68
CA MET A 443 -5.24 1.58 -2.46
C MET A 443 -6.25 0.60 -3.08
N VAL A 444 -5.92 -0.69 -3.16
CA VAL A 444 -6.79 -1.76 -3.65
C VAL A 444 -7.09 -2.84 -2.59
N TYR A 445 -6.76 -2.55 -1.31
CA TYR A 445 -7.10 -3.40 -0.18
C TYR A 445 -7.72 -2.64 0.99
N ALA A 446 -7.11 -1.51 1.41
CA ALA A 446 -7.32 -0.96 2.74
C ALA A 446 -8.75 -0.45 2.99
N TRP A 447 -9.39 0.15 1.98
CA TRP A 447 -10.75 0.67 2.13
C TRP A 447 -11.76 -0.45 2.42
N LEU A 448 -11.83 -1.47 1.57
CA LEU A 448 -12.79 -2.57 1.77
C LEU A 448 -12.41 -3.49 2.92
N CYS A 449 -11.12 -3.67 3.22
CA CYS A 449 -10.68 -4.36 4.44
C CYS A 449 -11.13 -3.63 5.71
N GLY A 450 -11.02 -2.30 5.74
CA GLY A 450 -11.54 -1.50 6.85
C GLY A 450 -13.07 -1.57 6.96
N THR A 451 -13.78 -1.52 5.84
CA THR A 451 -15.23 -1.70 5.76
C THR A 451 -15.66 -3.07 6.28
N ALA A 452 -14.99 -4.14 5.85
CA ALA A 452 -15.24 -5.50 6.31
C ALA A 452 -15.02 -5.65 7.82
N LEU A 453 -13.91 -5.06 8.30
CA LEU A 453 -13.60 -5.09 9.73
C LEU A 453 -14.68 -4.41 10.57
N ALA A 454 -15.23 -3.29 10.11
CA ALA A 454 -16.33 -2.60 10.79
C ALA A 454 -17.60 -3.46 10.86
N VAL A 455 -17.93 -4.19 9.79
CA VAL A 455 -19.06 -5.14 9.76
C VAL A 455 -18.85 -6.23 10.79
N MET A 456 -17.63 -6.78 10.91
CA MET A 456 -17.26 -7.80 11.91
C MET A 456 -17.35 -7.24 13.35
N VAL A 457 -16.86 -6.03 13.58
CA VAL A 457 -16.93 -5.38 14.91
C VAL A 457 -18.37 -5.20 15.38
N LEU A 458 -19.30 -4.91 14.46
CA LEU A 458 -20.72 -4.75 14.72
C LEU A 458 -21.48 -6.10 14.83
N GLY A 459 -20.84 -7.23 14.52
CA GLY A 459 -21.47 -8.56 14.50
C GLY A 459 -22.52 -8.71 13.40
N LYS A 460 -22.37 -7.97 12.28
CA LYS A 460 -23.34 -7.94 11.16
C LYS A 460 -22.90 -8.75 9.94
N GLU A 461 -21.97 -9.70 10.10
CA GLU A 461 -21.40 -10.49 9.00
C GLU A 461 -22.46 -11.29 8.21
N GLY A 462 -23.45 -11.82 8.93
CA GLY A 462 -24.56 -12.61 8.35
C GLY A 462 -25.71 -11.77 7.79
N GLU A 463 -25.73 -10.46 8.04
CA GLU A 463 -26.80 -9.58 7.59
C GLU A 463 -26.61 -9.20 6.11
N LYS A 464 -27.73 -9.09 5.39
CA LYS A 464 -27.74 -8.51 4.03
C LYS A 464 -27.81 -6.99 4.14
N LEU A 465 -26.67 -6.35 4.04
CA LEU A 465 -26.54 -4.89 4.14
C LEU A 465 -26.93 -4.22 2.82
N GLY A 466 -27.55 -3.05 2.89
CA GLY A 466 -27.76 -2.19 1.72
C GLY A 466 -26.45 -1.62 1.18
N GLU A 467 -26.42 -1.21 -0.10
CA GLU A 467 -25.29 -0.44 -0.62
C GLU A 467 -25.14 0.90 0.10
N GLY A 468 -23.89 1.34 0.24
CA GLY A 468 -23.56 2.67 0.75
C GLY A 468 -22.44 3.30 -0.08
N ILE A 469 -22.23 4.60 0.03
CA ILE A 469 -21.13 5.29 -0.66
C ILE A 469 -19.80 4.68 -0.23
N GLY A 470 -19.11 4.03 -1.18
CA GLY A 470 -17.86 3.31 -0.94
C GLY A 470 -18.01 1.97 -0.23
N ARG A 471 -19.21 1.43 -0.11
CA ARG A 471 -19.47 0.13 0.52
C ARG A 471 -20.39 -0.73 -0.35
N PRO A 472 -19.96 -1.97 -0.68
CA PRO A 472 -20.82 -2.92 -1.39
C PRO A 472 -22.05 -3.28 -0.56
N GLY A 473 -23.16 -3.58 -1.24
CA GLY A 473 -24.31 -4.25 -0.64
C GLY A 473 -24.09 -5.76 -0.52
N GLY A 474 -25.05 -6.46 0.09
CA GLY A 474 -25.02 -7.91 0.26
C GLY A 474 -24.47 -8.35 1.62
N ARG A 475 -24.24 -9.65 1.77
CA ARG A 475 -23.57 -10.22 2.95
C ARG A 475 -22.06 -10.06 2.82
N LEU A 476 -21.37 -10.06 3.95
CA LEU A 476 -19.91 -9.88 3.98
C LEU A 476 -19.20 -10.93 3.10
N GLU A 477 -19.57 -12.18 3.18
CA GLU A 477 -19.00 -13.30 2.41
C GLU A 477 -19.14 -13.17 0.88
N GLU A 478 -20.10 -12.37 0.39
CA GLU A 478 -20.33 -12.18 -1.04
C GLU A 478 -19.26 -11.27 -1.71
N TRP A 479 -18.53 -10.50 -0.91
CA TRP A 479 -17.56 -9.55 -1.45
C TRP A 479 -16.21 -9.52 -0.72
N PHE A 480 -16.13 -10.02 0.52
CA PHE A 480 -14.89 -10.07 1.29
C PHE A 480 -14.39 -11.51 1.42
N PRO A 481 -13.20 -11.84 0.94
CA PRO A 481 -12.63 -13.20 1.03
C PRO A 481 -12.06 -13.44 2.44
N GLY A 482 -12.93 -13.53 3.45
CA GLY A 482 -12.56 -13.59 4.86
C GLY A 482 -11.79 -14.85 5.27
N ASP A 483 -11.98 -15.96 4.56
CA ASP A 483 -11.22 -17.20 4.72
C ASP A 483 -9.75 -17.07 4.26
N LEU A 484 -9.48 -16.17 3.30
CA LEU A 484 -8.13 -15.91 2.80
C LEU A 484 -7.41 -14.79 3.57
N LEU A 485 -8.13 -13.74 3.97
CA LEU A 485 -7.58 -12.54 4.62
C LEU A 485 -7.73 -12.54 6.14
N GLY A 486 -8.50 -13.45 6.70
CA GLY A 486 -8.77 -13.57 8.13
C GLY A 486 -7.52 -13.88 8.95
N VAL A 487 -7.57 -13.58 10.25
CA VAL A 487 -6.44 -13.80 11.17
C VAL A 487 -6.66 -15.09 11.95
N ASP A 488 -5.86 -16.09 11.70
CA ASP A 488 -5.76 -17.32 12.47
C ASP A 488 -4.30 -17.81 12.59
N LYS A 489 -4.07 -18.90 13.27
CA LYS A 489 -2.70 -19.44 13.50
C LYS A 489 -2.02 -19.90 12.20
N GLU A 490 -2.77 -20.46 11.29
CA GLU A 490 -2.24 -20.94 10.00
C GLU A 490 -1.90 -19.74 9.11
N ARG A 491 -2.82 -18.76 9.07
CA ARG A 491 -2.60 -17.52 8.35
C ARG A 491 -1.37 -16.76 8.83
N LEU A 492 -1.15 -16.69 10.17
CA LEU A 492 0.07 -16.07 10.71
C LEU A 492 1.35 -16.82 10.32
N ARG A 493 1.31 -18.16 10.22
CA ARG A 493 2.46 -18.92 9.72
C ARG A 493 2.78 -18.58 8.27
N ARG A 494 1.77 -18.49 7.40
CA ARG A 494 1.95 -18.09 5.99
C ARG A 494 2.44 -16.65 5.86
N ALA A 495 1.92 -15.76 6.67
CA ALA A 495 2.27 -14.34 6.69
C ALA A 495 3.69 -14.05 7.23
N TYR A 496 4.39 -15.05 7.79
CA TYR A 496 5.75 -14.83 8.28
C TYR A 496 6.71 -14.47 7.14
N ILE A 497 7.48 -13.40 7.31
CA ILE A 497 8.23 -12.75 6.21
C ILE A 497 9.24 -13.66 5.50
N ALA A 498 9.77 -14.69 6.19
CA ALA A 498 10.68 -15.65 5.56
C ALA A 498 10.02 -16.41 4.39
N ASN A 499 8.69 -16.49 4.37
CA ASN A 499 7.94 -17.14 3.29
C ASN A 499 7.76 -16.24 2.05
N ALA A 500 8.10 -14.95 2.15
CA ALA A 500 7.96 -14.03 1.02
C ALA A 500 8.81 -14.47 -0.20
N ALA A 501 9.94 -15.13 0.03
CA ALA A 501 10.77 -15.65 -1.05
C ALA A 501 10.00 -16.60 -2.00
N GLU A 502 9.06 -17.39 -1.46
CA GLU A 502 8.24 -18.31 -2.25
C GLU A 502 7.29 -17.61 -3.24
N PHE A 503 7.02 -16.32 -3.07
CA PHE A 503 6.16 -15.52 -3.95
C PHE A 503 6.94 -14.81 -5.07
N PHE A 504 8.27 -14.78 -4.98
CA PHE A 504 9.13 -14.16 -5.99
C PHE A 504 9.89 -15.19 -6.85
N GLU A 505 9.71 -16.49 -6.57
CA GLU A 505 10.14 -17.61 -7.41
C GLU A 505 9.08 -17.91 -8.51
#